data_75b4be16b8bdc984090119120b9e26f7
#
_entry.id   75b4be16b8bdc984090119120b9e26f7
#
_cell.length_a   1.000
_cell.length_b   1.000
_cell.length_c   1.000
_cell.angle_alpha   90.00
_cell.angle_beta   90.00
_cell.angle_gamma   90.00
#
_symmetry.space_group_name_H-M   'P 1'
#
loop_
_entity.id
_entity.type
_entity.pdbx_description
1 polymer ?
#
loop_
_entity_poly.entity_id
_entity_poly.type
_entity_poly.pdbx_seq_one_letter_code
_entity_poly.pdbx_strand_id
1 'polypeptide(L)'
;MGILSGLFRSRDKPQNRTAGSSYTFFMGGTTSGKPVNERSAMQMTAVYSCVRILAEAVAGLPLHLYHYRPDGGKEKAINHPLYRLLHDEPNPEMSSFVFRETLMTHLLLWGNAYSQVIRNGKGEVIAL
;
A
#
# COMPACT_ATOMS: atom_id res chain seq x y z
N MET A 1 -10.18 -25.38 57.50
CA MET A 1 -8.90 -24.76 57.07
C MET A 1 -8.92 -24.56 55.57
N GLY A 2 -8.92 -23.34 55.08
CA GLY A 2 -8.83 -23.14 53.60
C GLY A 2 -9.46 -21.88 53.02
N ILE A 3 -9.95 -20.94 53.85
CA ILE A 3 -10.63 -19.74 53.32
C ILE A 3 -9.67 -18.62 52.92
N LEU A 4 -8.38 -18.70 53.32
CA LEU A 4 -7.38 -17.64 53.08
C LEU A 4 -6.43 -17.89 51.90
N SER A 5 -6.48 -19.05 51.25
CA SER A 5 -5.59 -19.36 50.13
C SER A 5 -5.95 -18.63 48.85
N GLY A 6 -7.14 -18.04 48.78
CA GLY A 6 -7.59 -17.26 47.60
C GLY A 6 -7.14 -15.80 47.61
N LEU A 7 -6.75 -15.25 48.80
CA LEU A 7 -6.38 -13.85 48.93
C LEU A 7 -4.96 -13.52 48.46
N PHE A 8 -4.10 -14.53 48.35
CA PHE A 8 -2.70 -14.36 47.91
C PHE A 8 -2.43 -14.92 46.53
N ARG A 9 -3.46 -14.98 45.69
CA ARG A 9 -3.23 -15.27 44.26
C ARG A 9 -2.58 -14.04 43.64
N SER A 10 -1.24 -14.07 43.63
CA SER A 10 -0.44 -13.04 42.93
C SER A 10 -1.03 -12.80 41.56
N ARG A 11 -1.51 -11.58 41.35
CA ARG A 11 -1.99 -11.09 40.09
C ARG A 11 -0.85 -10.89 39.09
N ASP A 12 0.37 -10.99 39.55
CA ASP A 12 1.59 -10.78 38.79
C ASP A 12 2.27 -12.11 38.44
N LYS A 13 1.57 -12.93 37.65
CA LYS A 13 2.32 -13.77 36.71
C LYS A 13 2.73 -12.86 35.61
N PRO A 14 4.03 -12.53 35.43
CA PRO A 14 4.46 -11.76 34.26
C PRO A 14 4.06 -12.56 33.03
N GLN A 15 2.96 -12.16 32.39
CA GLN A 15 2.65 -12.65 31.07
C GLN A 15 3.76 -12.08 30.20
N ASN A 16 4.62 -12.96 29.73
CA ASN A 16 5.62 -12.60 28.74
C ASN A 16 4.91 -12.21 27.45
N ARG A 17 4.44 -10.96 27.41
CA ARG A 17 3.72 -10.38 26.27
C ARG A 17 4.59 -10.28 25.03
N THR A 18 5.91 -10.45 25.18
CA THR A 18 6.87 -10.29 24.07
C THR A 18 6.73 -11.38 23.01
N ALA A 19 6.47 -12.62 23.41
CA ALA A 19 6.31 -13.72 22.45
C ALA A 19 4.94 -13.70 21.74
N GLY A 20 3.87 -13.32 22.47
CA GLY A 20 2.51 -13.23 21.87
C GLY A 20 2.32 -11.97 21.04
N SER A 21 2.93 -10.86 21.41
CA SER A 21 2.76 -9.57 20.73
C SER A 21 3.41 -9.54 19.33
N SER A 22 4.62 -10.11 19.20
CA SER A 22 5.28 -10.18 17.88
C SER A 22 4.54 -11.13 16.95
N TYR A 23 4.10 -12.29 17.44
CA TYR A 23 3.36 -13.25 16.63
C TYR A 23 1.99 -12.69 16.19
N THR A 24 1.28 -12.03 17.11
CA THR A 24 -0.01 -11.40 16.82
C THR A 24 0.14 -10.22 15.84
N PHE A 25 1.21 -9.46 15.95
CA PHE A 25 1.52 -8.37 15.01
C PHE A 25 1.75 -8.90 13.59
N PHE A 26 2.57 -9.95 13.45
CA PHE A 26 2.84 -10.56 12.13
C PHE A 26 1.65 -11.33 11.55
N MET A 27 0.78 -11.87 12.39
CA MET A 27 -0.37 -12.66 11.95
C MET A 27 -1.69 -11.86 11.94
N GLY A 28 -1.64 -10.54 12.14
CA GLY A 28 -2.80 -9.66 12.07
C GLY A 28 -3.80 -9.85 13.22
N GLY A 29 -3.37 -10.42 14.35
CA GLY A 29 -4.21 -10.56 15.53
C GLY A 29 -4.41 -9.22 16.25
N THR A 30 -5.65 -8.90 16.61
CA THR A 30 -6.00 -7.72 17.40
C THR A 30 -6.23 -8.10 18.86
N THR A 31 -6.21 -7.10 19.77
CA THR A 31 -6.55 -7.28 21.18
C THR A 31 -7.99 -7.74 21.39
N SER A 32 -8.87 -7.55 20.41
CA SER A 32 -10.27 -8.04 20.41
C SER A 32 -10.40 -9.51 19.98
N GLY A 33 -9.29 -10.17 19.66
CA GLY A 33 -9.27 -11.61 19.30
C GLY A 33 -9.73 -11.94 17.88
N LYS A 34 -10.12 -10.92 17.08
CA LYS A 34 -10.48 -11.12 15.67
C LYS A 34 -9.27 -10.78 14.78
N PRO A 35 -8.86 -11.68 13.88
CA PRO A 35 -7.80 -11.35 12.91
C PRO A 35 -8.29 -10.28 11.95
N VAL A 36 -7.51 -9.20 11.82
CA VAL A 36 -7.73 -8.15 10.83
C VAL A 36 -6.61 -8.25 9.81
N ASN A 37 -6.98 -8.44 8.56
CA ASN A 37 -6.09 -8.40 7.41
C ASN A 37 -6.72 -7.52 6.32
N GLU A 38 -5.98 -7.25 5.27
CA GLU A 38 -6.39 -6.35 4.18
C GLU A 38 -7.70 -6.81 3.54
N ARG A 39 -7.84 -8.13 3.36
CA ARG A 39 -9.05 -8.73 2.79
C ARG A 39 -10.27 -8.55 3.69
N SER A 40 -10.13 -8.79 4.99
CA SER A 40 -11.23 -8.59 5.95
C SER A 40 -11.54 -7.10 6.14
N ALA A 41 -10.54 -6.24 6.08
CA ALA A 41 -10.73 -4.78 6.13
C ALA A 41 -11.54 -4.28 4.93
N MET A 42 -11.25 -4.76 3.72
CA MET A 42 -11.97 -4.39 2.50
C MET A 42 -13.43 -4.91 2.44
N GLN A 43 -13.81 -5.85 3.31
CA GLN A 43 -15.22 -6.25 3.47
C GLN A 43 -16.05 -5.25 4.27
N MET A 44 -15.40 -4.34 4.98
CA MET A 44 -16.08 -3.25 5.67
C MET A 44 -16.36 -2.11 4.70
N THR A 45 -17.64 -1.78 4.50
CA THR A 45 -18.07 -0.74 3.55
C THR A 45 -17.36 0.60 3.76
N ALA A 46 -17.15 1.01 5.01
CA ALA A 46 -16.47 2.26 5.33
C ALA A 46 -15.00 2.25 4.84
N VAL A 47 -14.27 1.16 5.12
CA VAL A 47 -12.87 1.01 4.68
C VAL A 47 -12.78 0.96 3.17
N TYR A 48 -13.62 0.14 2.54
CA TYR A 48 -13.70 0.05 1.08
C TYR A 48 -13.94 1.42 0.43
N SER A 49 -14.93 2.16 0.92
CA SER A 49 -15.26 3.49 0.39
C SER A 49 -14.12 4.48 0.56
N CYS A 50 -13.45 4.50 1.72
CA CYS A 50 -12.30 5.37 1.96
C CYS A 50 -11.13 5.05 1.04
N VAL A 51 -10.76 3.78 0.92
CA VAL A 51 -9.67 3.33 0.03
C VAL A 51 -9.97 3.69 -1.41
N ARG A 52 -11.19 3.41 -1.87
CA ARG A 52 -11.62 3.69 -3.23
C ARG A 52 -11.57 5.19 -3.56
N ILE A 53 -12.17 6.03 -2.73
CA ILE A 53 -12.20 7.48 -2.95
C ILE A 53 -10.79 8.07 -3.03
N LEU A 54 -9.89 7.67 -2.13
CA LEU A 54 -8.52 8.14 -2.13
C LEU A 54 -7.73 7.64 -3.35
N ALA A 55 -7.90 6.37 -3.71
CA ALA A 55 -7.22 5.77 -4.85
C ALA A 55 -7.67 6.42 -6.18
N GLU A 56 -8.98 6.58 -6.38
CA GLU A 56 -9.55 7.24 -7.56
C GLU A 56 -9.15 8.73 -7.65
N ALA A 57 -9.13 9.44 -6.52
CA ALA A 57 -8.71 10.83 -6.48
C ALA A 57 -7.27 11.03 -6.93
N VAL A 58 -6.35 10.18 -6.46
CA VAL A 58 -4.93 10.22 -6.88
C VAL A 58 -4.76 9.74 -8.32
N ALA A 59 -5.46 8.67 -8.71
CA ALA A 59 -5.41 8.13 -10.09
C ALA A 59 -5.93 9.11 -11.13
N GLY A 60 -6.89 9.97 -10.77
CA GLY A 60 -7.45 10.99 -11.64
C GLY A 60 -6.48 12.14 -11.96
N LEU A 61 -5.40 12.32 -11.20
CA LEU A 61 -4.43 13.37 -11.44
C LEU A 61 -3.50 12.96 -12.61
N PRO A 62 -3.38 13.79 -13.68
CA PRO A 62 -2.52 13.46 -14.80
C PRO A 62 -1.05 13.55 -14.41
N LEU A 63 -0.29 12.49 -14.70
CA LEU A 63 1.14 12.45 -14.47
C LEU A 63 1.87 12.88 -15.75
N HIS A 64 2.57 13.99 -15.69
CA HIS A 64 3.32 14.52 -16.81
C HIS A 64 4.83 14.49 -16.54
N LEU A 65 5.61 14.12 -17.56
CA LEU A 65 7.06 14.22 -17.56
C LEU A 65 7.48 15.57 -18.10
N TYR A 66 8.41 16.25 -17.42
CA TYR A 66 8.96 17.54 -17.82
C TYR A 66 10.47 17.47 -17.97
N HIS A 67 11.02 18.20 -18.90
CA HIS A 67 12.45 18.48 -18.96
C HIS A 67 12.73 19.97 -18.71
N TYR A 68 13.91 20.25 -18.18
CA TYR A 68 14.36 21.63 -17.96
C TYR A 68 14.94 22.19 -19.25
N ARG A 69 14.55 23.41 -19.59
CA ARG A 69 15.13 24.15 -20.70
C ARG A 69 16.40 24.89 -20.24
N PRO A 70 17.34 25.15 -21.16
CA PRO A 70 18.56 25.90 -20.83
C PRO A 70 18.31 27.34 -20.33
N ASP A 71 17.16 27.91 -20.71
CA ASP A 71 16.69 29.24 -20.31
C ASP A 71 15.98 29.29 -18.95
N GLY A 72 15.96 28.17 -18.20
CA GLY A 72 15.38 28.08 -16.87
C GLY A 72 13.87 27.73 -16.82
N GLY A 73 13.24 27.50 -17.97
CA GLY A 73 11.85 27.05 -18.05
C GLY A 73 11.70 25.52 -17.93
N LYS A 74 10.43 25.05 -17.82
CA LYS A 74 10.07 23.64 -17.89
C LYS A 74 9.14 23.41 -19.09
N GLU A 75 9.37 22.33 -19.83
CA GLU A 75 8.56 21.93 -20.96
C GLU A 75 8.17 20.46 -20.84
N LYS A 76 6.94 20.11 -21.29
CA LYS A 76 6.49 18.71 -21.28
C LYS A 76 7.33 17.89 -22.25
N ALA A 77 7.92 16.81 -21.72
CA ALA A 77 8.76 15.89 -22.50
C ALA A 77 7.92 14.83 -23.23
N ILE A 78 7.02 15.27 -24.11
CA ILE A 78 6.05 14.40 -24.80
C ILE A 78 6.76 13.33 -25.66
N ASN A 79 7.90 13.68 -26.25
CA ASN A 79 8.67 12.77 -27.11
C ASN A 79 9.57 11.80 -26.33
N HIS A 80 9.59 11.90 -24.99
CA HIS A 80 10.38 10.99 -24.18
C HIS A 80 9.70 9.63 -24.06
N PRO A 81 10.39 8.50 -24.23
CA PRO A 81 9.78 7.15 -24.17
C PRO A 81 8.97 6.88 -22.90
N LEU A 82 9.44 7.39 -21.75
CA LEU A 82 8.73 7.26 -20.48
C LEU A 82 7.45 8.09 -20.40
N TYR A 83 7.25 9.10 -21.25
CA TYR A 83 6.05 9.92 -21.21
C TYR A 83 4.80 9.06 -21.45
N ARG A 84 4.81 8.26 -22.51
CA ARG A 84 3.72 7.35 -22.84
C ARG A 84 3.45 6.34 -21.72
N LEU A 85 4.49 5.73 -21.17
CA LEU A 85 4.36 4.72 -20.11
C LEU A 85 3.76 5.30 -18.82
N LEU A 86 4.09 6.55 -18.47
CA LEU A 86 3.60 7.17 -17.23
C LEU A 86 2.25 7.85 -17.41
N HIS A 87 2.02 8.46 -18.57
CA HIS A 87 0.82 9.27 -18.82
C HIS A 87 -0.32 8.47 -19.42
N ASP A 88 -0.04 7.59 -20.41
CA ASP A 88 -1.07 6.90 -21.19
C ASP A 88 -1.24 5.43 -20.78
N GLU A 89 -0.27 4.60 -21.10
CA GLU A 89 -0.34 3.14 -21.00
C GLU A 89 0.96 2.57 -20.40
N PRO A 90 1.01 2.27 -19.10
CA PRO A 90 2.18 1.65 -18.46
C PRO A 90 2.45 0.23 -18.96
N ASN A 91 1.41 -0.50 -19.37
CA ASN A 91 1.49 -1.82 -19.96
C ASN A 91 0.27 -2.08 -20.86
N PRO A 92 0.27 -3.15 -21.68
CA PRO A 92 -0.84 -3.45 -22.61
C PRO A 92 -2.18 -3.78 -21.92
N GLU A 93 -2.18 -4.10 -20.64
CA GLU A 93 -3.35 -4.57 -19.90
C GLU A 93 -4.02 -3.46 -19.08
N MET A 94 -3.28 -2.40 -18.79
CA MET A 94 -3.74 -1.34 -17.86
C MET A 94 -3.53 0.04 -18.47
N SER A 95 -4.54 0.90 -18.33
CA SER A 95 -4.37 2.34 -18.52
C SER A 95 -3.58 2.95 -17.35
N SER A 96 -2.99 4.12 -17.56
CA SER A 96 -2.29 4.88 -16.52
C SER A 96 -3.17 5.19 -15.29
N PHE A 97 -4.48 5.37 -15.49
CA PHE A 97 -5.44 5.53 -14.40
C PHE A 97 -5.52 4.28 -13.53
N VAL A 98 -5.81 3.11 -14.12
CA VAL A 98 -5.94 1.83 -13.40
C VAL A 98 -4.64 1.45 -12.69
N PHE A 99 -3.51 1.68 -13.32
CA PHE A 99 -2.20 1.44 -12.74
C PHE A 99 -1.98 2.27 -11.46
N ARG A 100 -2.25 3.57 -11.49
CA ARG A 100 -2.11 4.45 -10.31
C ARG A 100 -3.13 4.14 -9.22
N GLU A 101 -4.36 3.82 -9.60
CA GLU A 101 -5.40 3.38 -8.67
C GLU A 101 -4.97 2.11 -7.93
N THR A 102 -4.41 1.14 -8.64
CA THR A 102 -3.88 -0.11 -8.06
C THR A 102 -2.73 0.16 -7.11
N LEU A 103 -1.74 0.97 -7.54
CA LEU A 103 -0.61 1.33 -6.67
C LEU A 103 -1.08 2.06 -5.41
N MET A 104 -2.03 2.98 -5.53
CA MET A 104 -2.55 3.72 -4.38
C MET A 104 -3.35 2.81 -3.45
N THR A 105 -4.12 1.87 -3.99
CA THR A 105 -4.83 0.85 -3.20
C THR A 105 -3.86 -0.02 -2.41
N HIS A 106 -2.78 -0.48 -3.05
CA HIS A 106 -1.73 -1.24 -2.36
C HIS A 106 -1.05 -0.41 -1.26
N LEU A 107 -0.73 0.84 -1.54
CA LEU A 107 -0.14 1.75 -0.56
C LEU A 107 -1.03 1.94 0.67
N LEU A 108 -2.33 2.09 0.48
CA LEU A 108 -3.29 2.28 1.58
C LEU A 108 -3.50 1.03 2.41
N LEU A 109 -3.44 -0.16 1.81
CA LEU A 109 -3.70 -1.43 2.50
C LEU A 109 -2.44 -2.06 3.12
N TRP A 110 -1.31 -1.95 2.46
CA TRP A 110 -0.03 -2.58 2.88
C TRP A 110 1.07 -1.60 3.27
N GLY A 111 0.81 -0.29 3.11
CA GLY A 111 1.80 0.75 3.39
C GLY A 111 2.90 0.89 2.34
N ASN A 112 2.94 0.00 1.36
CA ASN A 112 3.90 0.01 0.25
C ASN A 112 3.21 -0.43 -1.04
N ALA A 113 3.70 0.12 -2.17
CA ALA A 113 3.29 -0.29 -3.51
C ALA A 113 4.53 -0.44 -4.38
N TYR A 114 4.56 -1.49 -5.18
CA TYR A 114 5.69 -1.82 -6.04
C TYR A 114 5.22 -2.10 -7.46
N SER A 115 6.03 -1.70 -8.42
CA SER A 115 5.85 -2.06 -9.82
C SER A 115 7.12 -2.67 -10.37
N GLN A 116 6.98 -3.68 -11.23
CA GLN A 116 8.10 -4.30 -11.91
C GLN A 116 8.43 -3.50 -13.16
N VAL A 117 9.67 -3.04 -13.28
CA VAL A 117 10.15 -2.38 -14.50
C VAL A 117 10.62 -3.42 -15.50
N ILE A 118 9.90 -3.54 -16.61
CA ILE A 118 10.24 -4.46 -17.71
C ILE A 118 11.11 -3.73 -18.74
N ARG A 119 12.25 -4.31 -19.07
CA ARG A 119 13.22 -3.73 -20.01
C ARG A 119 13.40 -4.63 -21.23
N ASN A 120 13.64 -4.02 -22.39
CA ASN A 120 14.03 -4.76 -23.59
C ASN A 120 15.51 -5.16 -23.53
N GLY A 121 15.99 -5.91 -24.55
CA GLY A 121 17.40 -6.32 -24.67
C GLY A 121 18.39 -5.17 -24.84
N LYS A 122 17.90 -3.94 -25.09
CA LYS A 122 18.71 -2.72 -25.17
C LYS A 122 18.73 -1.93 -23.86
N GLY A 123 18.04 -2.42 -22.81
CA GLY A 123 17.93 -1.77 -21.52
C GLY A 123 16.86 -0.68 -21.42
N GLU A 124 16.08 -0.41 -22.47
CA GLU A 124 14.99 0.57 -22.47
C GLU A 124 13.78 0.02 -21.72
N VAL A 125 13.09 0.87 -20.96
CA VAL A 125 11.86 0.50 -20.26
C VAL A 125 10.73 0.40 -21.26
N ILE A 126 10.08 -0.77 -21.31
CA ILE A 126 8.97 -1.07 -22.24
C ILE A 126 7.63 -1.23 -21.54
N ALA A 127 7.61 -1.54 -20.24
CA ALA A 127 6.41 -1.62 -19.42
C ALA A 127 6.72 -1.45 -17.93
N LEU A 128 5.65 -1.17 -17.16
CA LEU A 128 5.66 -1.04 -15.70
C LEU A 128 4.66 -2.01 -15.07
#